data_89a0ae5fe4e6b62534ec11adc35ea4ab
#
_entry.id   89a0ae5fe4e6b62534ec11adc35ea4ab
#
_cell.length_a   1.000
_cell.length_b   1.000
_cell.length_c   1.000
_cell.angle_alpha   90.00
_cell.angle_beta   90.00
_cell.angle_gamma   90.00
#
_symmetry.space_group_name_H-M   'P 1'
#
loop_
_entity.id
_entity.type
_entity.pdbx_description
1 polymer ?
#
loop_
_entity_poly.entity_id
_entity_poly.type
_entity_poly.pdbx_seq_one_letter_code
_entity_poly.pdbx_strand_id
1 'polypeptide(L)'
;MFSRYEIPGHPFAPIVISCLLIYLASIWGLGRKRNLNAGAGTKPKTSEKPKEKKGLGSKGKGDAMTTLPTQRVSSQDTERISAFKSLLTGLPTTSSVPASLATIGVNICLALFSLDFVFRGLILYPTENLSFSRVGHVSSTSARIFVREPNKNLPIRVSYQEIDGLGDGRPMKAGTLYSLDDTSDYTSPISISGLKPSTKYRYSLSNNQSGVFYTAPQPGSPGSKQLRFISSSCIKPNFPYRPFSHPFRIHGVDILTSTLEKLGSSLRPAFMLFLGDFIYIDVPWRFGSSVKHYRDEYRRVYSSPSWHVSPDSPANIPWIHTLDDHEIANDWASGNITAPYPAAADPYLHYHVSVNPPIPRNPHAIASNTTYFSFTHGPASFFLLDTRTYRSRPLNENSTMLGSAQLQSLLEYILYPEPEGVKWKFITSSVPFTKNWHIGTPDTWGGFLNERHELLSAMWRAERDLGVRVVLLSGDRHEFAATRFPDPILASTSTPESFSGPGTGIHEFCAGPLSQFYLPVRTYSQEDIEDIAIKYVPDGNSKFGSISIATDKVNGEEVSRMNYSLYVDGKEVWRYSLVTPLVKKRRPLPPGELEMDIVDSWASRFEGWTLHAREKLGLVWRVIETCWDEMIKIGR
;
A
#
# COMPACT_ATOMS: atom_id res chain seq x y z
N MET A 1 -4.63 21.83 -2.86
CA MET A 1 -5.97 21.54 -3.35
C MET A 1 -6.04 20.27 -4.21
N PHE A 2 -4.91 19.68 -4.59
CA PHE A 2 -4.81 18.38 -5.28
C PHE A 2 -4.40 17.20 -4.37
N SER A 3 -4.44 17.36 -3.05
CA SER A 3 -4.13 16.29 -2.09
C SER A 3 -5.28 15.31 -1.86
N ARG A 4 -6.39 15.46 -2.58
CA ARG A 4 -7.51 14.54 -2.57
C ARG A 4 -7.66 13.93 -3.96
N TYR A 5 -6.75 13.05 -4.32
CA TYR A 5 -7.09 12.03 -5.30
C TYR A 5 -8.09 11.09 -4.63
N GLU A 6 -9.35 11.50 -4.66
CA GLU A 6 -10.47 10.65 -4.30
C GLU A 6 -10.44 9.48 -5.26
N ILE A 7 -9.97 8.35 -4.77
CA ILE A 7 -9.98 7.09 -5.48
C ILE A 7 -11.43 6.84 -5.95
N PRO A 8 -11.65 6.38 -7.20
CA PRO A 8 -12.99 6.13 -7.71
C PRO A 8 -13.78 5.22 -6.76
N GLY A 9 -14.79 5.76 -6.10
CA GLY A 9 -15.59 5.07 -5.10
C GLY A 9 -16.13 5.97 -3.99
N HIS A 10 -15.48 7.06 -3.73
CA HIS A 10 -15.94 8.10 -2.80
C HIS A 10 -17.08 8.89 -3.43
N PRO A 11 -18.11 9.18 -2.78
CA PRO A 11 -19.55 9.20 -2.96
C PRO A 11 -20.08 8.62 -4.30
N PHE A 12 -19.32 7.79 -4.98
CA PHE A 12 -19.53 7.38 -6.36
C PHE A 12 -20.86 6.62 -6.54
N ALA A 13 -21.21 5.73 -5.61
CA ALA A 13 -22.43 4.95 -5.74
C ALA A 13 -23.71 5.81 -5.71
N PRO A 14 -23.91 6.76 -4.77
CA PRO A 14 -25.03 7.69 -4.81
C PRO A 14 -25.04 8.58 -6.06
N ILE A 15 -23.85 9.04 -6.49
CA ILE A 15 -23.73 9.86 -7.71
C ILE A 15 -24.09 9.03 -8.95
N VAL A 16 -23.56 7.81 -9.09
CA VAL A 16 -23.87 6.93 -10.22
C VAL A 16 -25.36 6.60 -10.28
N ILE A 17 -25.98 6.28 -9.13
CA ILE A 17 -27.42 6.01 -9.06
C ILE A 17 -28.21 7.26 -9.44
N SER A 18 -27.87 8.43 -8.89
CA SER A 18 -28.54 9.69 -9.21
C SER A 18 -28.39 10.07 -10.68
N CYS A 19 -27.17 9.97 -11.23
CA CYS A 19 -26.92 10.21 -12.65
C CYS A 19 -27.68 9.23 -13.54
N LEU A 20 -27.77 7.95 -13.16
CA LEU A 20 -28.54 6.95 -13.90
C LEU A 20 -30.04 7.27 -13.87
N LEU A 21 -30.61 7.64 -12.72
CA LEU A 21 -32.00 8.02 -12.58
C LEU A 21 -32.33 9.28 -13.39
N ILE A 22 -31.48 10.31 -13.35
CA ILE A 22 -31.63 11.53 -14.17
C ILE A 22 -31.52 11.19 -15.65
N TYR A 23 -30.58 10.33 -16.02
CA TYR A 23 -30.39 9.85 -17.39
C TYR A 23 -31.64 9.12 -17.92
N LEU A 24 -32.17 8.15 -17.16
CA LEU A 24 -33.37 7.40 -17.51
C LEU A 24 -34.61 8.32 -17.60
N ALA A 25 -34.76 9.25 -16.66
CA ALA A 25 -35.83 10.24 -16.68
C ALA A 25 -35.75 11.18 -17.89
N SER A 26 -34.55 11.60 -18.29
CA SER A 26 -34.33 12.42 -19.48
C SER A 26 -34.71 11.69 -20.78
N ILE A 27 -34.39 10.40 -20.89
CA ILE A 27 -34.77 9.56 -22.01
C ILE A 27 -36.29 9.40 -22.08
N TRP A 28 -36.95 9.13 -20.95
CA TRP A 28 -38.41 9.00 -20.87
C TRP A 28 -39.10 10.30 -21.24
N GLY A 29 -38.58 11.46 -20.76
CA GLY A 29 -39.09 12.78 -21.14
C GLY A 29 -38.97 13.10 -22.65
N LEU A 30 -37.83 12.70 -23.26
CA LEU A 30 -37.62 12.84 -24.72
C LEU A 30 -38.56 11.93 -25.53
N GLY A 31 -38.80 10.70 -25.07
CA GLY A 31 -39.76 9.76 -25.68
C GLY A 31 -41.19 10.29 -25.65
N ARG A 32 -41.60 10.92 -24.55
CA ARG A 32 -42.93 11.52 -24.40
C ARG A 32 -43.14 12.74 -25.29
N LYS A 33 -42.14 13.61 -25.47
CA LYS A 33 -42.19 14.73 -26.43
C LYS A 33 -42.30 14.24 -27.87
N ARG A 34 -41.68 13.15 -28.24
CA ARG A 34 -41.73 12.56 -29.60
C ARG A 34 -43.10 12.01 -29.91
N ASN A 35 -43.79 11.36 -28.96
CA ASN A 35 -45.17 10.86 -29.13
C ASN A 35 -46.21 11.99 -29.20
N LEU A 36 -46.00 13.10 -28.48
CA LEU A 36 -46.86 14.28 -28.56
C LEU A 36 -46.73 14.99 -29.91
N ASN A 37 -45.56 15.04 -30.53
CA ASN A 37 -45.32 15.63 -31.84
C ASN A 37 -45.73 14.69 -32.99
N ALA A 38 -45.78 13.39 -32.81
CA ALA A 38 -46.27 12.42 -33.78
C ALA A 38 -47.82 12.39 -33.88
N GLY A 39 -48.52 12.85 -32.80
CA GLY A 39 -49.97 12.92 -32.75
C GLY A 39 -50.60 14.20 -33.39
N ALA A 40 -49.75 15.21 -33.69
CA ALA A 40 -50.21 16.44 -34.38
C ALA A 40 -50.04 16.27 -35.89
N GLY A 41 -50.99 15.55 -36.52
CA GLY A 41 -51.00 15.29 -37.96
C GLY A 41 -51.05 16.55 -38.77
N THR A 42 -50.01 16.85 -39.50
CA THR A 42 -50.03 17.80 -40.60
C THR A 42 -50.59 17.13 -41.88
N LYS A 43 -51.72 17.60 -42.32
CA LYS A 43 -52.30 17.23 -43.63
C LYS A 43 -51.29 17.54 -44.75
N PRO A 44 -51.22 16.70 -45.82
CA PRO A 44 -50.26 16.95 -46.89
C PRO A 44 -50.80 18.15 -47.77
N LYS A 45 -49.92 19.14 -47.90
CA LYS A 45 -50.16 20.21 -48.93
C LYS A 45 -49.76 19.66 -50.29
N THR A 46 -50.73 19.67 -51.19
CA THR A 46 -50.60 19.38 -52.60
C THR A 46 -49.56 20.27 -53.29
N SER A 47 -48.68 19.66 -54.06
CA SER A 47 -47.63 20.31 -54.82
C SER A 47 -48.23 21.00 -56.08
N GLU A 48 -48.12 22.33 -56.16
CA GLU A 48 -48.21 23.05 -57.42
C GLU A 48 -46.86 23.15 -58.12
N LYS A 49 -46.82 22.82 -59.42
CA LYS A 49 -45.65 22.95 -60.29
C LYS A 49 -45.42 24.41 -60.66
N PRO A 50 -44.18 24.94 -60.60
CA PRO A 50 -43.86 26.25 -61.18
C PRO A 50 -43.61 26.13 -62.68
N LYS A 51 -44.23 27.02 -63.43
CA LYS A 51 -44.07 27.23 -64.87
C LYS A 51 -42.71 27.86 -65.21
N GLU A 52 -42.10 27.32 -66.24
CA GLU A 52 -40.93 27.80 -66.95
C GLU A 52 -41.17 29.20 -67.56
N LYS A 53 -40.24 30.16 -67.28
CA LYS A 53 -40.15 31.40 -68.09
C LYS A 53 -38.71 31.53 -68.60
N LYS A 54 -38.61 31.47 -69.93
CA LYS A 54 -37.45 31.87 -70.74
C LYS A 54 -37.26 33.38 -70.68
N GLY A 55 -36.01 33.83 -70.56
CA GLY A 55 -35.60 35.24 -70.66
C GLY A 55 -34.09 35.39 -70.70
N LEU A 56 -33.65 35.60 -71.79
CA LEU A 56 -32.56 36.22 -72.57
C LEU A 56 -31.53 37.05 -71.78
N GLY A 57 -30.29 36.68 -71.98
CA GLY A 57 -28.98 37.34 -72.18
C GLY A 57 -28.61 38.58 -71.43
N SER A 58 -27.39 38.49 -70.81
CA SER A 58 -26.40 39.56 -70.95
C SER A 58 -25.04 39.05 -70.48
N LYS A 59 -23.97 39.37 -71.21
CA LYS A 59 -22.54 39.13 -70.95
C LYS A 59 -22.06 40.10 -69.90
N GLY A 60 -21.29 39.56 -68.88
CA GLY A 60 -20.43 40.36 -67.99
C GLY A 60 -19.28 39.50 -67.54
N LYS A 61 -18.06 39.93 -67.95
CA LYS A 61 -16.79 39.42 -67.47
C LYS A 61 -16.58 39.82 -65.99
N GLY A 62 -16.08 38.93 -65.17
CA GLY A 62 -15.62 39.22 -63.80
C GLY A 62 -15.06 37.99 -63.10
N ASP A 63 -13.80 37.99 -62.97
CA ASP A 63 -12.88 37.34 -62.01
C ASP A 63 -13.21 35.97 -61.37
N ALA A 64 -12.35 35.03 -61.68
CA ALA A 64 -12.29 33.70 -61.07
C ALA A 64 -11.81 33.80 -59.61
N MET A 65 -12.73 33.69 -58.68
CA MET A 65 -12.41 33.42 -57.28
C MET A 65 -12.47 31.88 -57.11
N THR A 66 -11.29 31.31 -56.86
CA THR A 66 -11.12 29.86 -56.65
C THR A 66 -11.80 29.47 -55.34
N THR A 67 -13.00 28.94 -55.38
CA THR A 67 -13.67 28.29 -54.27
C THR A 67 -13.06 26.91 -54.10
N LEU A 68 -12.35 26.70 -52.96
CA LEU A 68 -11.94 25.39 -52.48
C LEU A 68 -13.17 24.46 -52.41
N PRO A 69 -13.09 23.20 -52.87
CA PRO A 69 -14.20 22.26 -52.82
C PRO A 69 -14.48 21.95 -51.34
N THR A 70 -15.62 22.44 -50.86
CA THR A 70 -16.19 21.97 -49.59
C THR A 70 -16.53 20.50 -49.76
N GLN A 71 -15.70 19.62 -49.19
CA GLN A 71 -16.01 18.19 -49.11
C GLN A 71 -17.36 18.03 -48.42
N ARG A 72 -18.38 17.65 -49.15
CA ARG A 72 -19.66 17.17 -48.59
C ARG A 72 -19.34 15.90 -47.81
N VAL A 73 -19.26 16.00 -46.49
CA VAL A 73 -19.25 14.82 -45.59
C VAL A 73 -20.47 13.99 -45.95
N SER A 74 -20.24 12.71 -46.25
CA SER A 74 -21.35 11.81 -46.64
C SER A 74 -22.32 11.67 -45.46
N SER A 75 -23.60 11.44 -45.75
CA SER A 75 -24.61 11.20 -44.70
C SER A 75 -24.19 10.01 -43.78
N GLN A 76 -23.54 9.01 -44.35
CA GLN A 76 -23.00 7.87 -43.61
C GLN A 76 -21.85 8.26 -42.64
N ASP A 77 -20.98 9.19 -43.01
CA ASP A 77 -19.90 9.67 -42.13
C ASP A 77 -20.47 10.50 -40.99
N THR A 78 -21.49 11.29 -41.23
CA THR A 78 -22.20 12.06 -40.20
C THR A 78 -22.93 11.15 -39.20
N GLU A 79 -23.55 10.06 -39.66
CA GLU A 79 -24.16 9.05 -38.79
C GLU A 79 -23.13 8.29 -37.96
N ARG A 80 -21.99 7.89 -38.53
CA ARG A 80 -20.91 7.22 -37.83
C ARG A 80 -20.29 8.12 -36.74
N ILE A 81 -20.03 9.38 -37.04
CA ILE A 81 -19.54 10.39 -36.09
C ILE A 81 -20.54 10.59 -34.96
N SER A 82 -21.83 10.67 -35.28
CA SER A 82 -22.92 10.82 -34.31
C SER A 82 -23.03 9.58 -33.39
N ALA A 83 -22.95 8.37 -33.97
CA ALA A 83 -22.96 7.13 -33.19
C ALA A 83 -21.75 7.00 -32.26
N PHE A 84 -20.55 7.30 -32.76
CA PHE A 84 -19.32 7.31 -31.96
C PHE A 84 -19.39 8.34 -30.82
N LYS A 85 -19.86 9.56 -31.13
CA LYS A 85 -20.06 10.60 -30.11
C LYS A 85 -21.07 10.18 -29.05
N SER A 86 -22.18 9.50 -29.45
CA SER A 86 -23.17 8.96 -28.52
C SER A 86 -22.53 7.96 -27.53
N LEU A 87 -21.78 6.99 -28.06
CA LEU A 87 -21.08 5.99 -27.22
C LEU A 87 -20.03 6.64 -26.30
N LEU A 88 -19.26 7.60 -26.82
CA LEU A 88 -18.20 8.26 -26.03
C LEU A 88 -18.77 9.17 -24.94
N THR A 89 -19.86 9.89 -25.22
CA THR A 89 -20.47 10.81 -24.24
C THR A 89 -21.49 10.12 -23.32
N GLY A 90 -21.88 8.89 -23.62
CA GLY A 90 -22.93 8.19 -22.89
C GLY A 90 -24.35 8.77 -23.15
N LEU A 91 -24.52 9.69 -24.10
CA LEU A 91 -25.78 10.34 -24.39
C LEU A 91 -26.43 9.73 -25.64
N PRO A 92 -27.75 9.40 -25.63
CA PRO A 92 -28.43 8.88 -26.78
C PRO A 92 -28.51 9.92 -27.89
N THR A 93 -28.46 9.47 -29.14
CA THR A 93 -28.59 10.31 -30.34
C THR A 93 -29.93 10.14 -31.01
N THR A 94 -30.45 11.21 -31.59
CA THR A 94 -31.70 11.16 -32.39
C THR A 94 -31.47 10.62 -33.80
N SER A 95 -30.23 10.57 -34.28
CA SER A 95 -29.86 10.15 -35.63
C SER A 95 -29.81 8.63 -35.82
N SER A 96 -29.62 7.86 -34.72
CA SER A 96 -29.52 6.39 -34.80
C SER A 96 -30.13 5.73 -33.57
N VAL A 97 -31.24 5.03 -33.74
CA VAL A 97 -31.89 4.25 -32.67
C VAL A 97 -31.00 3.11 -32.17
N PRO A 98 -30.32 2.32 -33.04
CA PRO A 98 -29.41 1.27 -32.58
C PRO A 98 -28.26 1.81 -31.74
N ALA A 99 -27.64 2.94 -32.13
CA ALA A 99 -26.58 3.56 -31.35
C ALA A 99 -27.08 4.04 -29.98
N SER A 100 -28.28 4.61 -29.92
CA SER A 100 -28.91 5.03 -28.66
C SER A 100 -29.19 3.84 -27.74
N LEU A 101 -29.71 2.74 -28.24
CA LEU A 101 -29.97 1.53 -27.47
C LEU A 101 -28.67 0.89 -26.96
N ALA A 102 -27.63 0.85 -27.81
CA ALA A 102 -26.31 0.37 -27.39
C ALA A 102 -25.73 1.25 -26.28
N THR A 103 -25.79 2.58 -26.39
CA THR A 103 -25.33 3.53 -25.37
C THR A 103 -26.08 3.35 -24.04
N ILE A 104 -27.42 3.20 -24.10
CA ILE A 104 -28.23 2.92 -22.90
C ILE A 104 -27.82 1.60 -22.28
N GLY A 105 -27.64 0.54 -23.08
CA GLY A 105 -27.18 -0.78 -22.60
C GLY A 105 -25.82 -0.70 -21.89
N VAL A 106 -24.85 0.00 -22.49
CA VAL A 106 -23.54 0.22 -21.88
C VAL A 106 -23.67 0.95 -20.54
N ASN A 107 -24.45 2.03 -20.48
CA ASN A 107 -24.62 2.79 -19.22
C ASN A 107 -25.31 1.96 -18.13
N ILE A 108 -26.31 1.14 -18.48
CA ILE A 108 -26.94 0.22 -17.52
C ILE A 108 -25.91 -0.81 -17.02
N CYS A 109 -25.12 -1.41 -17.90
CA CYS A 109 -24.08 -2.36 -17.50
C CYS A 109 -23.04 -1.71 -16.58
N LEU A 110 -22.56 -0.50 -16.88
CA LEU A 110 -21.62 0.22 -16.04
C LEU A 110 -22.23 0.53 -14.66
N ALA A 111 -23.49 0.94 -14.61
CA ALA A 111 -24.18 1.15 -13.34
C ALA A 111 -24.32 -0.14 -12.53
N LEU A 112 -24.70 -1.25 -13.17
CA LEU A 112 -24.79 -2.57 -12.52
C LEU A 112 -23.43 -3.03 -11.99
N PHE A 113 -22.35 -2.85 -12.75
CA PHE A 113 -21.01 -3.18 -12.27
C PHE A 113 -20.58 -2.29 -11.09
N SER A 114 -20.93 -1.01 -11.11
CA SER A 114 -20.65 -0.12 -9.98
C SER A 114 -21.41 -0.54 -8.72
N LEU A 115 -22.69 -0.91 -8.86
CA LEU A 115 -23.50 -1.43 -7.75
C LEU A 115 -22.96 -2.77 -7.25
N ASP A 116 -22.56 -3.66 -8.15
CA ASP A 116 -21.93 -4.94 -7.83
C ASP A 116 -20.66 -4.71 -7.01
N PHE A 117 -19.77 -3.84 -7.46
CA PHE A 117 -18.52 -3.53 -6.78
C PHE A 117 -18.74 -3.01 -5.35
N VAL A 118 -19.70 -2.10 -5.17
CA VAL A 118 -19.94 -1.45 -3.87
C VAL A 118 -20.74 -2.34 -2.92
N PHE A 119 -21.78 -3.02 -3.40
CA PHE A 119 -22.82 -3.59 -2.54
C PHE A 119 -22.88 -5.12 -2.52
N ARG A 120 -22.39 -5.84 -3.54
CA ARG A 120 -22.49 -7.32 -3.58
C ARG A 120 -21.90 -7.97 -2.35
N GLY A 121 -20.69 -7.56 -1.95
CA GLY A 121 -20.02 -8.10 -0.77
C GLY A 121 -20.81 -7.85 0.52
N LEU A 122 -21.38 -6.65 0.65
CA LEU A 122 -22.15 -6.26 1.84
C LEU A 122 -23.46 -7.04 1.99
N ILE A 123 -24.17 -7.25 0.86
CA ILE A 123 -25.53 -7.81 0.89
C ILE A 123 -25.50 -9.33 0.87
N LEU A 124 -24.62 -9.93 0.05
CA LEU A 124 -24.67 -11.37 -0.20
C LEU A 124 -23.65 -12.19 0.63
N TYR A 125 -22.70 -11.52 1.31
CA TYR A 125 -21.62 -12.19 2.04
C TYR A 125 -21.48 -11.62 3.46
N PRO A 126 -22.42 -11.94 4.37
CA PRO A 126 -22.33 -11.49 5.77
C PRO A 126 -21.09 -12.07 6.46
N THR A 127 -20.41 -11.26 7.28
CA THR A 127 -19.14 -11.63 7.94
C THR A 127 -19.22 -11.70 9.46
N GLU A 128 -20.38 -11.46 10.05
CA GLU A 128 -20.58 -11.46 11.50
C GLU A 128 -20.20 -12.81 12.12
N ASN A 129 -20.56 -13.91 11.46
CA ASN A 129 -20.33 -15.28 11.91
C ASN A 129 -18.98 -15.86 11.45
N LEU A 130 -18.07 -15.03 10.93
CA LEU A 130 -16.75 -15.49 10.51
C LEU A 130 -15.98 -16.11 11.68
N SER A 131 -15.68 -17.40 11.59
CA SER A 131 -14.88 -18.15 12.57
C SER A 131 -13.58 -18.59 11.89
N PHE A 132 -12.42 -18.19 12.42
CA PHE A 132 -11.13 -18.55 11.87
C PHE A 132 -10.00 -18.46 12.89
N SER A 133 -8.90 -19.13 12.59
CA SER A 133 -7.64 -18.98 13.30
C SER A 133 -6.48 -18.74 12.33
N ARG A 134 -5.46 -18.07 12.79
CA ARG A 134 -4.23 -17.84 12.02
C ARG A 134 -3.01 -17.83 12.92
N VAL A 135 -1.86 -18.08 12.32
CA VAL A 135 -0.56 -17.93 12.99
C VAL A 135 -0.16 -16.46 12.98
N GLY A 136 0.17 -15.93 14.15
CA GLY A 136 0.85 -14.66 14.33
C GLY A 136 2.36 -14.83 14.41
N HIS A 137 3.03 -14.01 15.23
CA HIS A 137 4.48 -14.09 15.40
C HIS A 137 4.95 -15.44 15.92
N VAL A 138 6.03 -15.96 15.33
CA VAL A 138 6.68 -17.20 15.73
C VAL A 138 8.17 -16.93 16.00
N SER A 139 8.62 -17.21 17.23
CA SER A 139 10.02 -17.17 17.63
C SER A 139 10.67 -18.56 17.58
N SER A 140 11.89 -18.69 18.09
CA SER A 140 12.56 -19.98 18.23
C SER A 140 11.90 -20.90 19.29
N THR A 141 11.21 -20.33 20.28
CA THR A 141 10.66 -21.07 21.43
C THR A 141 9.20 -20.78 21.71
N SER A 142 8.54 -19.95 20.91
CA SER A 142 7.14 -19.57 21.11
C SER A 142 6.42 -19.27 19.80
N ALA A 143 5.08 -19.38 19.83
CA ALA A 143 4.20 -18.97 18.75
C ALA A 143 2.96 -18.28 19.31
N ARG A 144 2.39 -17.34 18.57
CA ARG A 144 1.10 -16.73 18.87
C ARG A 144 0.08 -17.20 17.84
N ILE A 145 -1.07 -17.65 18.32
CA ILE A 145 -2.20 -18.09 17.49
C ILE A 145 -3.35 -17.14 17.75
N PHE A 146 -3.85 -16.54 16.70
CA PHE A 146 -5.08 -15.76 16.71
C PHE A 146 -6.28 -16.67 16.56
N VAL A 147 -7.34 -16.43 17.33
CA VAL A 147 -8.62 -17.13 17.23
C VAL A 147 -9.76 -16.11 17.23
N ARG A 148 -10.68 -16.26 16.30
CA ARG A 148 -11.98 -15.60 16.31
C ARG A 148 -13.09 -16.65 16.27
N GLU A 149 -14.03 -16.61 17.25
CA GLU A 149 -15.15 -17.55 17.33
C GLU A 149 -16.40 -16.85 17.89
N PRO A 150 -17.31 -16.34 17.05
CA PRO A 150 -18.53 -15.67 17.46
C PRO A 150 -19.68 -16.64 17.82
N ASN A 151 -19.60 -17.93 17.42
CA ASN A 151 -20.70 -18.88 17.50
C ASN A 151 -20.88 -19.54 18.88
N LYS A 152 -20.25 -18.98 19.93
CA LYS A 152 -20.38 -19.46 21.32
C LYS A 152 -20.03 -20.95 21.54
N ASN A 153 -19.21 -21.55 20.67
CA ASN A 153 -18.70 -22.91 20.81
C ASN A 153 -17.60 -23.01 21.89
N LEU A 154 -17.91 -22.54 23.08
CA LEU A 154 -16.99 -22.46 24.22
C LEU A 154 -17.23 -23.63 25.19
N PRO A 155 -16.21 -24.11 25.90
CA PRO A 155 -14.81 -23.67 25.84
C PRO A 155 -14.05 -24.24 24.62
N ILE A 156 -13.18 -23.41 24.00
CA ILE A 156 -12.28 -23.88 22.93
C ILE A 156 -10.98 -24.36 23.54
N ARG A 157 -10.71 -25.64 23.39
CA ARG A 157 -9.43 -26.26 23.78
C ARG A 157 -8.46 -26.12 22.60
N VAL A 158 -7.24 -25.68 22.89
CA VAL A 158 -6.17 -25.55 21.91
C VAL A 158 -5.05 -26.52 22.28
N SER A 159 -4.69 -27.34 21.33
CA SER A 159 -3.57 -28.28 21.43
C SER A 159 -2.57 -28.01 20.29
N TYR A 160 -1.33 -28.46 20.50
CA TYR A 160 -0.30 -28.44 19.47
C TYR A 160 0.51 -29.71 19.52
N GLN A 161 1.13 -30.08 18.41
CA GLN A 161 1.98 -31.24 18.29
C GLN A 161 3.11 -31.00 17.31
N GLU A 162 4.25 -31.60 17.60
CA GLU A 162 5.40 -31.62 16.70
C GLU A 162 5.09 -32.53 15.51
N ILE A 163 5.46 -32.07 14.32
CA ILE A 163 5.38 -32.86 13.08
C ILE A 163 6.80 -33.09 12.62
N ASP A 164 7.31 -34.29 12.75
CA ASP A 164 8.58 -34.68 12.18
C ASP A 164 8.39 -35.68 11.01
N GLY A 165 9.46 -36.00 10.29
CA GLY A 165 9.41 -36.94 9.17
C GLY A 165 9.12 -38.39 9.57
N LEU A 166 9.04 -38.69 10.85
CA LEU A 166 8.79 -40.05 11.40
C LEU A 166 7.37 -40.20 11.92
N GLY A 167 6.56 -39.16 11.95
CA GLY A 167 5.17 -39.14 12.37
C GLY A 167 4.79 -37.93 13.22
N ASP A 168 3.52 -37.85 13.58
CA ASP A 168 3.01 -36.80 14.45
C ASP A 168 3.37 -37.10 15.91
N GLY A 169 3.97 -36.12 16.59
CA GLY A 169 4.25 -36.15 18.00
C GLY A 169 2.96 -36.24 18.85
N ARG A 170 3.11 -36.50 20.15
CA ARG A 170 1.96 -36.52 21.08
C ARG A 170 1.36 -35.11 21.20
N PRO A 171 0.01 -34.96 21.08
CA PRO A 171 -0.65 -33.67 21.28
C PRO A 171 -0.41 -33.12 22.71
N MET A 172 -0.01 -31.87 22.80
CA MET A 172 0.20 -31.14 24.05
C MET A 172 -0.86 -30.03 24.17
N LYS A 173 -1.30 -29.74 25.39
CA LYS A 173 -2.27 -28.67 25.64
C LYS A 173 -1.56 -27.31 25.57
N ALA A 174 -2.06 -26.39 24.74
CA ALA A 174 -1.64 -25.00 24.67
C ALA A 174 -2.43 -24.11 25.63
N GLY A 175 -3.75 -24.29 25.68
CA GLY A 175 -4.64 -23.49 26.50
C GLY A 175 -6.10 -23.81 26.30
N THR A 176 -6.97 -23.06 26.99
CA THR A 176 -8.42 -23.17 26.83
C THR A 176 -9.01 -21.77 26.90
N LEU A 177 -9.81 -21.40 25.91
CA LEU A 177 -10.59 -20.17 25.89
C LEU A 177 -11.96 -20.46 26.49
N TYR A 178 -12.30 -19.79 27.58
CA TYR A 178 -13.56 -19.96 28.30
C TYR A 178 -14.61 -18.90 27.95
N SER A 179 -14.15 -17.70 27.54
CA SER A 179 -15.02 -16.60 27.14
C SER A 179 -14.48 -15.86 25.94
N LEU A 180 -15.33 -15.51 25.03
CA LEU A 180 -15.11 -14.58 23.91
C LEU A 180 -16.37 -13.74 23.79
N ASP A 181 -16.24 -12.44 23.71
CA ASP A 181 -17.37 -11.52 23.71
C ASP A 181 -17.21 -10.41 22.67
N ASP A 182 -18.23 -9.59 22.56
CA ASP A 182 -18.29 -8.50 21.59
C ASP A 182 -17.25 -7.39 21.87
N THR A 183 -16.76 -7.27 23.10
CA THR A 183 -15.78 -6.20 23.43
C THR A 183 -14.50 -6.37 22.63
N SER A 184 -14.11 -7.60 22.32
CA SER A 184 -12.94 -7.94 21.50
C SER A 184 -13.32 -8.43 20.09
N ASP A 185 -14.53 -8.22 19.61
CA ASP A 185 -15.06 -8.83 18.40
C ASP A 185 -14.90 -10.37 18.38
N TYR A 186 -15.10 -11.00 19.53
CA TYR A 186 -14.96 -12.46 19.73
C TYR A 186 -13.57 -13.01 19.39
N THR A 187 -12.51 -12.20 19.59
CA THR A 187 -11.12 -12.58 19.31
C THR A 187 -10.32 -12.84 20.58
N SER A 188 -9.33 -13.70 20.49
CA SER A 188 -8.32 -13.89 21.53
C SER A 188 -7.00 -14.40 20.96
N PRO A 189 -5.85 -13.89 21.40
CA PRO A 189 -4.57 -14.50 21.14
C PRO A 189 -4.29 -15.65 22.11
N ILE A 190 -3.67 -16.71 21.62
CA ILE A 190 -3.12 -17.79 22.42
C ILE A 190 -1.62 -17.84 22.23
N SER A 191 -0.87 -17.88 23.33
CA SER A 191 0.58 -18.03 23.30
C SER A 191 0.97 -19.46 23.60
N ILE A 192 1.76 -20.05 22.72
CA ILE A 192 2.40 -21.36 22.91
C ILE A 192 3.87 -21.09 23.22
N SER A 193 4.39 -21.69 24.29
CA SER A 193 5.77 -21.53 24.72
C SER A 193 6.45 -22.88 24.95
N GLY A 194 7.77 -22.90 25.12
CA GLY A 194 8.54 -24.12 25.33
C GLY A 194 8.70 -24.95 24.04
N LEU A 195 8.60 -24.32 22.88
CA LEU A 195 8.78 -24.97 21.59
C LEU A 195 10.27 -25.24 21.30
N LYS A 196 10.56 -26.25 20.51
CA LYS A 196 11.90 -26.52 19.99
C LYS A 196 12.19 -25.59 18.79
N PRO A 197 13.40 -25.07 18.64
CA PRO A 197 13.80 -24.28 17.47
C PRO A 197 13.79 -25.13 16.18
N SER A 198 13.67 -24.47 15.03
CA SER A 198 13.72 -25.06 13.68
C SER A 198 12.79 -26.27 13.51
N THR A 199 11.65 -26.25 14.17
CA THR A 199 10.73 -27.38 14.26
C THR A 199 9.37 -27.02 13.66
N LYS A 200 8.75 -27.96 12.96
CA LYS A 200 7.40 -27.85 12.40
C LYS A 200 6.37 -28.29 13.43
N TYR A 201 5.35 -27.48 13.64
CA TYR A 201 4.24 -27.75 14.55
C TYR A 201 2.90 -27.62 13.85
N ARG A 202 1.92 -28.48 14.28
CA ARG A 202 0.50 -28.31 13.99
C ARG A 202 -0.21 -27.89 15.26
N TYR A 203 -1.05 -26.85 15.19
CA TYR A 203 -2.02 -26.57 16.23
C TYR A 203 -3.41 -26.99 15.79
N SER A 204 -4.26 -27.35 16.76
CA SER A 204 -5.64 -27.76 16.52
C SER A 204 -6.54 -27.20 17.62
N LEU A 205 -7.70 -26.72 17.22
CA LEU A 205 -8.74 -26.19 18.08
C LEU A 205 -9.92 -27.18 18.13
N SER A 206 -10.63 -27.23 19.26
CA SER A 206 -11.80 -28.13 19.43
C SER A 206 -12.99 -27.76 18.53
N ASN A 207 -12.98 -26.64 17.84
CA ASN A 207 -13.95 -26.24 16.81
C ASN A 207 -13.53 -26.64 15.38
N ASN A 208 -12.63 -27.62 15.23
CA ASN A 208 -12.10 -28.14 13.97
C ASN A 208 -11.18 -27.18 13.17
N GLN A 209 -10.81 -26.04 13.71
CA GLN A 209 -9.79 -25.19 13.10
C GLN A 209 -8.39 -25.76 13.40
N SER A 210 -7.48 -25.61 12.46
CA SER A 210 -6.08 -26.03 12.62
C SER A 210 -5.16 -25.25 11.69
N GLY A 211 -3.87 -25.28 11.99
CA GLY A 211 -2.86 -24.71 11.12
C GLY A 211 -1.47 -25.26 11.43
N VAL A 212 -0.52 -24.91 10.59
CA VAL A 212 0.88 -25.35 10.69
C VAL A 212 1.78 -24.13 10.75
N PHE A 213 2.82 -24.20 11.59
CA PHE A 213 3.85 -23.18 11.68
C PHE A 213 5.24 -23.80 11.87
N TYR A 214 6.27 -23.00 11.65
CA TYR A 214 7.67 -23.39 11.81
C TYR A 214 8.35 -22.42 12.77
N THR A 215 8.98 -22.94 13.82
CA THR A 215 9.75 -22.13 14.76
C THR A 215 11.03 -21.62 14.11
N ALA A 216 11.46 -20.41 14.51
CA ALA A 216 12.74 -19.85 14.09
C ALA A 216 13.91 -20.71 14.54
N PRO A 217 15.06 -20.63 13.84
CA PRO A 217 16.29 -21.26 14.33
C PRO A 217 16.74 -20.67 15.67
N GLN A 218 17.42 -21.50 16.47
CA GLN A 218 18.06 -21.03 17.69
C GLN A 218 19.11 -19.97 17.37
N PRO A 219 19.12 -18.81 18.04
CA PRO A 219 20.19 -17.82 17.89
C PRO A 219 21.58 -18.45 18.06
N GLY A 220 22.52 -18.10 17.17
CA GLY A 220 23.88 -18.67 17.16
C GLY A 220 24.01 -20.04 16.48
N SER A 221 22.92 -20.72 16.14
CA SER A 221 22.97 -21.97 15.38
C SER A 221 23.32 -21.74 13.89
N PRO A 222 23.82 -22.76 13.16
CA PRO A 222 24.05 -22.63 11.71
C PRO A 222 22.82 -22.18 10.93
N GLY A 223 21.63 -22.63 11.31
CA GLY A 223 20.37 -22.22 10.68
C GLY A 223 20.02 -20.75 10.88
N SER A 224 20.53 -20.12 11.96
CA SER A 224 20.31 -18.69 12.22
C SER A 224 21.14 -17.76 11.33
N LYS A 225 22.03 -18.30 10.49
CA LYS A 225 22.81 -17.53 9.51
C LYS A 225 22.05 -17.23 8.23
N GLN A 226 20.86 -17.79 8.07
CA GLN A 226 20.00 -17.59 6.91
C GLN A 226 18.63 -17.08 7.34
N LEU A 227 18.10 -16.15 6.55
CA LEU A 227 16.75 -15.64 6.74
C LEU A 227 16.15 -15.29 5.38
N ARG A 228 14.90 -15.64 5.18
CA ARG A 228 14.09 -15.14 4.07
C ARG A 228 12.77 -14.63 4.61
N PHE A 229 12.32 -13.48 4.10
CA PHE A 229 11.02 -12.90 4.43
C PHE A 229 10.50 -12.07 3.25
N ILE A 230 9.22 -11.73 3.30
CA ILE A 230 8.53 -10.93 2.29
C ILE A 230 8.15 -9.57 2.88
N SER A 231 8.13 -8.53 2.06
CA SER A 231 7.63 -7.20 2.43
C SER A 231 6.71 -6.66 1.34
N SER A 232 5.56 -6.13 1.73
CA SER A 232 4.63 -5.38 0.88
C SER A 232 3.60 -4.64 1.72
N SER A 233 2.67 -3.90 1.09
CA SER A 233 1.58 -3.15 1.72
C SER A 233 0.35 -3.15 0.82
N CYS A 234 -0.73 -2.52 1.23
CA CYS A 234 -1.86 -2.11 0.39
C CYS A 234 -2.60 -3.30 -0.24
N ILE A 235 -3.62 -3.82 0.46
CA ILE A 235 -4.53 -4.83 -0.09
C ILE A 235 -5.96 -4.33 -0.12
N LYS A 236 -6.61 -4.43 -1.28
CA LYS A 236 -8.03 -4.17 -1.44
C LYS A 236 -8.71 -5.40 -2.03
N PRO A 237 -9.67 -6.02 -1.31
CA PRO A 237 -10.46 -7.10 -1.87
C PRO A 237 -11.15 -6.71 -3.18
N ASN A 238 -11.14 -7.63 -4.16
CA ASN A 238 -11.71 -7.44 -5.50
C ASN A 238 -11.14 -6.22 -6.26
N PHE A 239 -9.88 -5.89 -6.01
CA PHE A 239 -9.23 -4.80 -6.71
C PHE A 239 -7.89 -5.27 -7.32
N PRO A 240 -7.65 -5.06 -8.63
CA PRO A 240 -8.56 -4.50 -9.64
C PRO A 240 -9.90 -5.26 -9.75
N TYR A 241 -10.99 -4.53 -9.96
CA TYR A 241 -12.35 -5.09 -9.97
C TYR A 241 -12.53 -6.17 -11.03
N ARG A 242 -13.08 -7.31 -10.61
CA ARG A 242 -13.45 -8.45 -11.46
C ARG A 242 -14.89 -8.88 -11.16
N PRO A 243 -15.87 -8.60 -12.04
CA PRO A 243 -17.30 -8.75 -11.74
C PRO A 243 -17.73 -10.19 -11.41
N PHE A 244 -17.03 -11.20 -11.93
CA PHE A 244 -17.36 -12.61 -11.70
C PHE A 244 -16.52 -13.29 -10.63
N SER A 245 -15.59 -12.56 -9.99
CA SER A 245 -14.80 -13.06 -8.86
C SER A 245 -15.58 -12.95 -7.55
N HIS A 246 -15.18 -13.74 -6.54
CA HIS A 246 -15.68 -13.54 -5.18
C HIS A 246 -15.39 -12.11 -4.70
N PRO A 247 -16.37 -11.36 -4.11
CA PRO A 247 -16.23 -9.95 -3.81
C PRO A 247 -15.16 -9.62 -2.76
N PHE A 248 -14.68 -10.63 -2.02
CA PHE A 248 -13.60 -10.47 -1.06
C PHE A 248 -12.29 -11.12 -1.52
N ARG A 249 -12.20 -11.60 -2.75
CA ARG A 249 -10.97 -12.20 -3.28
C ARG A 249 -9.86 -11.15 -3.39
N ILE A 250 -8.66 -11.50 -2.89
CA ILE A 250 -7.47 -10.63 -2.89
C ILE A 250 -6.50 -11.20 -3.92
N HIS A 251 -6.59 -10.69 -5.15
CA HIS A 251 -5.84 -11.24 -6.29
C HIS A 251 -4.33 -11.23 -6.09
N GLY A 252 -3.79 -10.21 -5.39
CA GLY A 252 -2.37 -10.15 -5.10
C GLY A 252 -1.90 -11.22 -4.11
N VAL A 253 -2.76 -11.62 -3.15
CA VAL A 253 -2.46 -12.76 -2.26
C VAL A 253 -2.46 -14.07 -3.05
N ASP A 254 -3.38 -14.25 -4.00
CA ASP A 254 -3.35 -15.43 -4.89
C ASP A 254 -2.07 -15.48 -5.74
N ILE A 255 -1.61 -14.32 -6.24
CA ILE A 255 -0.36 -14.19 -7.01
C ILE A 255 0.84 -14.50 -6.12
N LEU A 256 0.90 -13.94 -4.91
CA LEU A 256 1.95 -14.24 -3.92
C LEU A 256 2.02 -15.75 -3.64
N THR A 257 0.88 -16.35 -3.31
CA THR A 257 0.77 -17.79 -3.03
C THR A 257 1.29 -18.62 -4.19
N SER A 258 0.80 -18.39 -5.40
CA SER A 258 1.24 -19.14 -6.59
C SER A 258 2.71 -18.92 -6.92
N THR A 259 3.25 -17.74 -6.62
CA THR A 259 4.68 -17.43 -6.84
C THR A 259 5.55 -18.20 -5.85
N LEU A 260 5.20 -18.19 -4.56
CA LEU A 260 5.95 -18.92 -3.52
C LEU A 260 5.88 -20.44 -3.75
N GLU A 261 4.75 -20.97 -4.19
CA GLU A 261 4.59 -22.39 -4.54
C GLU A 261 5.50 -22.81 -5.71
N LYS A 262 5.63 -21.96 -6.74
CA LYS A 262 6.55 -22.18 -7.86
C LYS A 262 8.03 -22.13 -7.43
N LEU A 263 8.38 -21.29 -6.46
CA LEU A 263 9.74 -21.22 -5.90
C LEU A 263 10.08 -22.45 -5.05
N GLY A 264 9.08 -23.14 -4.50
CA GLY A 264 9.22 -24.37 -3.76
C GLY A 264 9.57 -24.19 -2.28
N SER A 265 9.42 -25.29 -1.54
CA SER A 265 9.53 -25.29 -0.06
C SER A 265 10.94 -24.96 0.47
N SER A 266 12.00 -25.20 -0.32
CA SER A 266 13.39 -24.84 0.05
C SER A 266 13.60 -23.32 0.14
N LEU A 267 12.73 -22.54 -0.51
CA LEU A 267 12.78 -21.08 -0.53
C LEU A 267 11.67 -20.43 0.31
N ARG A 268 11.04 -21.19 1.21
CA ARG A 268 9.97 -20.72 2.10
C ARG A 268 10.40 -19.49 2.91
N PRO A 269 9.63 -18.39 2.88
CA PRO A 269 9.85 -17.26 3.78
C PRO A 269 9.48 -17.61 5.23
N ALA A 270 10.15 -16.98 6.20
CA ALA A 270 9.82 -17.13 7.62
C ALA A 270 8.54 -16.37 7.99
N PHE A 271 8.33 -15.20 7.38
CA PHE A 271 7.15 -14.34 7.63
C PHE A 271 6.97 -13.30 6.51
N MET A 272 5.81 -12.66 6.53
CA MET A 272 5.47 -11.47 5.76
C MET A 272 5.50 -10.24 6.69
N LEU A 273 6.21 -9.18 6.31
CA LEU A 273 6.05 -7.83 6.87
C LEU A 273 5.03 -7.09 6.01
N PHE A 274 3.86 -6.83 6.57
CA PHE A 274 2.79 -6.12 5.90
C PHE A 274 2.71 -4.69 6.45
N LEU A 275 3.06 -3.74 5.60
CA LEU A 275 3.41 -2.37 6.00
C LEU A 275 2.22 -1.41 5.83
N GLY A 276 1.06 -1.78 6.38
CA GLY A 276 -0.13 -0.93 6.40
C GLY A 276 -1.07 -1.12 5.21
N ASP A 277 -2.23 -0.46 5.27
CA ASP A 277 -3.33 -0.55 4.31
C ASP A 277 -3.89 -1.98 4.16
N PHE A 278 -4.11 -2.63 5.30
CA PHE A 278 -4.78 -3.93 5.33
C PHE A 278 -6.28 -3.83 5.03
N ILE A 279 -6.88 -2.71 5.39
CA ILE A 279 -8.24 -2.32 4.99
C ILE A 279 -8.21 -0.96 4.29
N TYR A 280 -9.26 -0.65 3.56
CA TYR A 280 -9.54 0.67 2.98
C TYR A 280 -10.93 1.09 3.43
N ILE A 281 -11.00 1.79 4.57
CA ILE A 281 -12.26 2.21 5.18
C ILE A 281 -13.02 3.22 4.32
N ASP A 282 -12.30 3.99 3.56
CA ASP A 282 -12.73 5.12 2.74
C ASP A 282 -12.90 4.78 1.26
N VAL A 283 -12.56 3.54 0.86
CA VAL A 283 -12.66 3.11 -0.56
C VAL A 283 -13.41 1.79 -0.71
N PRO A 284 -14.59 1.76 -1.30
CA PRO A 284 -15.50 2.88 -1.54
C PRO A 284 -16.05 3.42 -0.21
N TRP A 285 -16.25 4.71 -0.13
CA TRP A 285 -16.77 5.31 1.09
C TRP A 285 -18.21 4.84 1.38
N ARG A 286 -18.43 4.27 2.55
CA ARG A 286 -19.70 3.65 2.95
C ARG A 286 -20.33 4.31 4.16
N PHE A 287 -20.09 5.59 4.38
CA PHE A 287 -20.69 6.35 5.49
C PHE A 287 -20.68 5.60 6.82
N GLY A 288 -19.67 5.80 7.62
CA GLY A 288 -19.56 5.21 8.94
C GLY A 288 -18.18 5.35 9.54
N SER A 289 -18.15 5.58 10.86
CA SER A 289 -16.91 5.68 11.64
C SER A 289 -17.06 5.01 13.00
N SER A 290 -18.04 4.09 13.13
CA SER A 290 -18.23 3.33 14.37
C SER A 290 -17.25 2.16 14.46
N VAL A 291 -16.98 1.67 15.65
CA VAL A 291 -16.20 0.45 15.90
C VAL A 291 -16.72 -0.71 15.07
N LYS A 292 -18.06 -0.88 15.00
CA LYS A 292 -18.66 -1.95 14.18
C LYS A 292 -18.27 -1.83 12.72
N HIS A 293 -18.24 -0.61 12.16
CA HIS A 293 -17.89 -0.38 10.76
C HIS A 293 -16.45 -0.80 10.45
N TYR A 294 -15.49 -0.41 11.31
CA TYR A 294 -14.09 -0.83 11.19
C TYR A 294 -13.93 -2.34 11.35
N ARG A 295 -14.56 -2.96 12.35
CA ARG A 295 -14.56 -4.42 12.55
C ARG A 295 -15.11 -5.17 11.34
N ASP A 296 -16.19 -4.65 10.71
CA ASP A 296 -16.77 -5.23 9.50
C ASP A 296 -15.75 -5.25 8.33
N GLU A 297 -14.95 -4.18 8.14
CA GLU A 297 -13.93 -4.16 7.09
C GLU A 297 -12.82 -5.19 7.35
N TYR A 298 -12.31 -5.32 8.58
CA TYR A 298 -11.34 -6.37 8.92
C TYR A 298 -11.90 -7.77 8.65
N ARG A 299 -13.15 -8.03 9.04
CA ARG A 299 -13.79 -9.31 8.79
C ARG A 299 -13.95 -9.60 7.29
N ARG A 300 -14.26 -8.61 6.47
CA ARG A 300 -14.35 -8.77 5.00
C ARG A 300 -13.02 -9.18 4.40
N VAL A 301 -11.92 -8.53 4.81
CA VAL A 301 -10.59 -8.92 4.35
C VAL A 301 -10.27 -10.35 4.79
N TYR A 302 -10.50 -10.71 6.06
CA TYR A 302 -10.22 -12.05 6.56
C TYR A 302 -11.18 -13.13 6.03
N SER A 303 -12.36 -12.77 5.54
CA SER A 303 -13.28 -13.71 4.89
C SER A 303 -12.92 -14.00 3.42
N SER A 304 -11.84 -13.43 2.91
CA SER A 304 -11.36 -13.70 1.56
C SER A 304 -11.00 -15.17 1.37
N PRO A 305 -11.44 -15.81 0.25
CA PRO A 305 -11.00 -17.16 -0.09
C PRO A 305 -9.49 -17.25 -0.39
N SER A 306 -8.82 -16.11 -0.63
CA SER A 306 -7.37 -16.07 -0.88
C SER A 306 -6.52 -16.47 0.34
N TRP A 307 -7.11 -16.49 1.56
CA TRP A 307 -6.42 -16.98 2.76
C TRP A 307 -6.45 -18.51 2.91
N HIS A 308 -7.21 -19.21 2.06
CA HIS A 308 -7.28 -20.69 2.10
C HIS A 308 -6.06 -21.29 1.41
N VAL A 309 -4.92 -21.23 2.10
CA VAL A 309 -3.63 -21.78 1.65
C VAL A 309 -3.42 -23.15 2.29
N SER A 310 -2.91 -24.12 1.52
CA SER A 310 -2.58 -25.44 2.07
C SER A 310 -1.61 -25.30 3.26
N PRO A 311 -1.81 -26.07 4.35
CA PRO A 311 -0.91 -26.03 5.51
C PRO A 311 0.57 -26.28 5.17
N ASP A 312 0.84 -27.08 4.14
CA ASP A 312 2.19 -27.42 3.68
C ASP A 312 2.74 -26.45 2.61
N SER A 313 1.91 -25.56 2.09
CA SER A 313 2.34 -24.56 1.10
C SER A 313 3.43 -23.65 1.68
N PRO A 314 4.47 -23.29 0.90
CA PRO A 314 5.45 -22.30 1.30
C PRO A 314 4.86 -20.88 1.49
N ALA A 315 3.63 -20.65 1.04
CA ALA A 315 2.89 -19.42 1.25
C ALA A 315 2.13 -19.37 2.59
N ASN A 316 2.01 -20.50 3.29
CA ASN A 316 1.44 -20.54 4.65
C ASN A 316 2.46 -20.00 5.66
N ILE A 317 2.59 -18.68 5.76
CA ILE A 317 3.55 -17.95 6.61
C ILE A 317 2.83 -17.00 7.54
N PRO A 318 3.42 -16.69 8.71
CA PRO A 318 2.93 -15.62 9.59
C PRO A 318 2.97 -14.25 8.89
N TRP A 319 1.94 -13.43 9.14
CA TRP A 319 1.92 -12.03 8.75
C TRP A 319 2.05 -11.14 9.98
N ILE A 320 3.02 -10.22 9.94
CA ILE A 320 3.30 -9.21 10.96
C ILE A 320 2.88 -7.87 10.38
N HIS A 321 2.05 -7.12 11.08
CA HIS A 321 1.38 -5.94 10.53
C HIS A 321 1.81 -4.65 11.21
N THR A 322 1.90 -3.57 10.43
CA THR A 322 1.92 -2.19 10.90
C THR A 322 0.61 -1.49 10.54
N LEU A 323 0.39 -0.31 11.09
CA LEU A 323 -0.77 0.54 10.82
C LEU A 323 -0.41 1.58 9.76
N ASP A 324 -1.35 1.89 8.85
CA ASP A 324 -1.27 3.07 7.99
C ASP A 324 -2.58 3.87 7.99
N ASP A 325 -2.76 4.81 7.09
CA ASP A 325 -3.88 5.76 7.15
C ASP A 325 -5.22 5.16 6.77
N HIS A 326 -5.28 4.29 5.77
CA HIS A 326 -6.54 3.66 5.33
C HIS A 326 -7.17 2.72 6.36
N GLU A 327 -6.44 2.33 7.40
CA GLU A 327 -7.02 1.72 8.60
C GLU A 327 -7.78 2.74 9.45
N ILE A 328 -7.56 4.06 9.26
CA ILE A 328 -8.16 5.15 10.04
C ILE A 328 -8.98 6.08 9.15
N ALA A 329 -8.31 6.85 8.32
CA ALA A 329 -8.81 7.73 7.27
C ALA A 329 -7.62 8.27 6.46
N ASN A 330 -7.80 8.44 5.14
CA ASN A 330 -6.76 8.92 4.21
C ASN A 330 -5.95 10.11 4.76
N ASP A 331 -4.62 10.04 4.67
CA ASP A 331 -3.66 11.03 5.15
C ASP A 331 -3.80 11.37 6.66
N TRP A 332 -4.17 10.40 7.51
CA TRP A 332 -4.41 10.63 8.93
C TRP A 332 -3.21 11.25 9.65
N ALA A 333 -3.42 12.40 10.28
CA ALA A 333 -2.41 13.15 11.04
C ALA A 333 -3.03 13.93 12.22
N SER A 334 -4.07 13.38 12.85
CA SER A 334 -4.82 14.09 13.91
C SER A 334 -4.70 13.44 15.29
N GLY A 335 -3.65 12.61 15.48
CA GLY A 335 -3.36 11.96 16.77
C GLY A 335 -4.29 10.81 17.12
N ASN A 336 -4.17 10.29 18.32
CA ASN A 336 -4.83 9.05 18.76
C ASN A 336 -6.09 9.24 19.61
N ILE A 337 -6.47 10.47 19.92
CA ILE A 337 -7.69 10.78 20.71
C ILE A 337 -8.83 11.34 19.87
N THR A 338 -8.52 11.83 18.66
CA THR A 338 -9.48 12.43 17.75
C THR A 338 -10.26 11.35 17.01
N ALA A 339 -11.58 11.51 16.87
CA ALA A 339 -12.37 10.62 16.03
C ALA A 339 -11.95 10.73 14.54
N PRO A 340 -11.90 9.63 13.78
CA PRO A 340 -12.35 8.27 14.12
C PRO A 340 -11.28 7.35 14.75
N TYR A 341 -10.08 7.82 15.11
CA TYR A 341 -8.98 6.96 15.54
C TYR A 341 -9.35 5.94 16.64
N PRO A 342 -10.07 6.29 17.75
CA PRO A 342 -10.40 5.29 18.77
C PRO A 342 -11.23 4.12 18.25
N ALA A 343 -12.12 4.38 17.28
CA ALA A 343 -12.91 3.33 16.65
C ALA A 343 -12.10 2.49 15.65
N ALA A 344 -11.16 3.11 14.96
CA ALA A 344 -10.25 2.49 14.00
C ALA A 344 -9.20 1.60 14.68
N ALA A 345 -8.64 2.07 15.80
CA ALA A 345 -7.63 1.34 16.56
C ALA A 345 -8.17 0.03 17.18
N ASP A 346 -9.46 -0.04 17.52
CA ASP A 346 -10.05 -1.22 18.15
C ASP A 346 -9.77 -2.52 17.36
N PRO A 347 -10.19 -2.69 16.10
CA PRO A 347 -9.89 -3.92 15.38
C PRO A 347 -8.40 -4.09 15.07
N TYR A 348 -7.64 -3.02 14.85
CA TYR A 348 -6.20 -3.14 14.66
C TYR A 348 -5.52 -3.80 15.87
N LEU A 349 -5.85 -3.34 17.08
CA LEU A 349 -5.33 -3.91 18.32
C LEU A 349 -5.72 -5.38 18.49
N HIS A 350 -6.98 -5.70 18.23
CA HIS A 350 -7.50 -7.06 18.40
C HIS A 350 -7.00 -8.04 17.33
N TYR A 351 -7.04 -7.65 16.06
CA TYR A 351 -6.71 -8.55 14.96
C TYR A 351 -5.22 -8.66 14.66
N HIS A 352 -4.44 -7.58 14.87
CA HIS A 352 -3.03 -7.52 14.48
C HIS A 352 -2.08 -7.44 15.66
N VAL A 353 -2.18 -6.39 16.49
CA VAL A 353 -1.23 -6.17 17.59
C VAL A 353 -1.24 -7.33 18.58
N SER A 354 -2.41 -7.92 18.85
CA SER A 354 -2.55 -9.03 19.78
C SER A 354 -1.68 -10.25 19.45
N VAL A 355 -1.29 -10.42 18.19
CA VAL A 355 -0.47 -11.55 17.70
C VAL A 355 0.81 -11.14 16.98
N ASN A 356 1.11 -9.84 16.92
CA ASN A 356 2.44 -9.34 16.55
C ASN A 356 3.48 -9.76 17.60
N PRO A 357 4.79 -9.60 17.34
CA PRO A 357 5.83 -9.87 18.32
C PRO A 357 5.51 -9.22 19.67
N PRO A 358 5.69 -9.94 20.79
CA PRO A 358 5.51 -9.33 22.10
C PRO A 358 6.58 -8.27 22.30
N ILE A 359 6.22 -7.18 22.97
CA ILE A 359 7.18 -6.15 23.36
C ILE A 359 8.23 -6.81 24.25
N PRO A 360 9.52 -6.80 23.85
CA PRO A 360 10.55 -7.45 24.64
C PRO A 360 10.65 -6.78 26.01
N ARG A 361 10.89 -7.55 27.05
CA ARG A 361 11.36 -7.06 28.35
C ARG A 361 12.81 -6.61 28.20
N ASN A 362 13.05 -5.61 27.40
CA ASN A 362 14.38 -5.20 26.99
C ASN A 362 14.64 -3.77 27.52
N PRO A 363 15.91 -3.44 27.84
CA PRO A 363 16.31 -2.10 28.28
C PRO A 363 16.03 -0.98 27.27
N HIS A 364 15.73 -1.28 26.02
CA HIS A 364 15.26 -0.29 25.02
C HIS A 364 13.83 0.16 25.24
N ALA A 365 13.31 0.00 26.44
CA ALA A 365 12.10 0.58 27.02
C ALA A 365 11.00 0.96 26.04
N ILE A 366 10.64 0.03 25.13
CA ILE A 366 9.34 0.13 24.45
C ILE A 366 8.30 -0.07 25.55
N ALA A 367 7.51 0.98 25.84
CA ALA A 367 6.48 0.92 26.86
C ALA A 367 5.44 -0.16 26.51
N SER A 368 4.85 -0.79 27.52
CA SER A 368 3.69 -1.66 27.32
C SER A 368 2.55 -0.87 26.67
N ASN A 369 1.75 -1.51 25.82
CA ASN A 369 0.62 -0.94 25.11
C ASN A 369 0.96 0.03 23.97
N THR A 370 2.14 -0.09 23.37
CA THR A 370 2.47 0.62 22.12
C THR A 370 2.08 -0.21 20.90
N THR A 371 1.92 0.47 19.78
CA THR A 371 1.63 -0.12 18.47
C THR A 371 2.88 -0.34 17.63
N TYR A 372 4.02 0.23 18.06
CA TYR A 372 5.35 -0.04 17.52
C TYR A 372 6.10 -1.07 18.38
N PHE A 373 6.99 -1.83 17.77
CA PHE A 373 7.67 -2.94 18.44
C PHE A 373 8.95 -3.36 17.70
N SER A 374 9.79 -4.14 18.39
CA SER A 374 10.98 -4.72 17.79
C SER A 374 11.08 -6.23 18.05
N PHE A 375 11.79 -6.94 17.19
CA PHE A 375 12.11 -8.35 17.36
C PHE A 375 13.37 -8.72 16.58
N THR A 376 13.98 -9.85 16.95
CA THR A 376 15.15 -10.40 16.26
C THR A 376 14.79 -11.75 15.65
N HIS A 377 15.24 -12.00 14.42
CA HIS A 377 15.08 -13.28 13.74
C HIS A 377 16.32 -13.60 12.90
N GLY A 378 17.04 -14.66 13.28
CA GLY A 378 18.26 -15.05 12.58
C GLY A 378 19.31 -13.93 12.56
N PRO A 379 19.84 -13.57 11.38
CA PRO A 379 20.92 -12.58 11.25
C PRO A 379 20.42 -11.14 11.26
N ALA A 380 19.14 -10.88 11.53
CA ALA A 380 18.52 -9.57 11.43
C ALA A 380 17.67 -9.22 12.66
N SER A 381 17.72 -7.96 13.05
CA SER A 381 16.77 -7.32 13.96
C SER A 381 15.84 -6.39 13.19
N PHE A 382 14.65 -6.18 13.73
CA PHE A 382 13.57 -5.43 13.10
C PHE A 382 12.98 -4.44 14.10
N PHE A 383 12.72 -3.21 13.67
CA PHE A 383 11.90 -2.25 14.37
C PHE A 383 10.77 -1.80 13.45
N LEU A 384 9.53 -2.07 13.86
CA LEU A 384 8.34 -1.71 13.11
C LEU A 384 7.74 -0.44 13.68
N LEU A 385 7.69 0.59 12.86
CA LEU A 385 7.18 1.91 13.22
C LEU A 385 5.66 1.95 13.17
N ASP A 386 5.09 2.76 14.04
CA ASP A 386 3.75 3.29 13.89
C ASP A 386 3.86 4.76 13.47
N THR A 387 3.58 5.02 12.23
CA THR A 387 3.73 6.34 11.61
C THR A 387 2.43 7.15 11.59
N ARG A 388 1.37 6.66 12.25
CA ARG A 388 0.04 7.32 12.24
C ARG A 388 -0.47 7.72 13.61
N THR A 389 -0.29 6.86 14.62
CA THR A 389 -0.85 7.07 15.97
C THR A 389 -0.29 8.31 16.66
N TYR A 390 1.01 8.56 16.51
CA TYR A 390 1.73 9.55 17.30
C TYR A 390 2.14 10.79 16.50
N ARG A 391 1.86 10.81 15.20
CA ARG A 391 2.30 11.89 14.32
C ARG A 391 1.51 13.18 14.53
N SER A 392 2.20 14.29 14.40
CA SER A 392 1.62 15.62 14.30
C SER A 392 1.32 16.00 12.84
N ARG A 393 0.73 17.16 12.63
CA ARG A 393 0.56 17.71 11.28
C ARG A 393 1.92 17.99 10.65
N PRO A 394 2.13 17.65 9.35
CA PRO A 394 3.40 17.84 8.66
C PRO A 394 3.75 19.31 8.40
N LEU A 395 4.97 19.53 7.92
CA LEU A 395 5.48 20.82 7.40
C LEU A 395 5.62 21.95 8.43
N ASN A 396 5.71 21.65 9.72
CA ASN A 396 6.12 22.59 10.76
C ASN A 396 7.51 22.21 11.30
N GLU A 397 8.26 23.16 11.81
CA GLU A 397 9.59 22.91 12.38
C GLU A 397 9.59 21.88 13.52
N ASN A 398 8.52 21.86 14.32
CA ASN A 398 8.33 20.94 15.44
C ASN A 398 7.46 19.73 15.07
N SER A 399 7.25 19.46 13.78
CA SER A 399 6.49 18.28 13.35
C SER A 399 7.23 17.00 13.68
N THR A 400 6.51 16.03 14.21
CA THR A 400 7.02 14.70 14.49
C THR A 400 6.17 13.63 13.79
N MET A 401 6.83 12.65 13.20
CA MET A 401 6.21 11.44 12.64
C MET A 401 5.94 10.42 13.75
N LEU A 402 6.84 10.30 14.71
CA LEU A 402 6.87 9.20 15.67
C LEU A 402 6.43 9.60 17.08
N GLY A 403 6.43 10.90 17.38
CA GLY A 403 6.35 11.37 18.76
C GLY A 403 7.62 11.05 19.55
N SER A 404 7.84 11.76 20.67
CA SER A 404 9.11 11.69 21.42
C SER A 404 9.45 10.29 21.94
N ALA A 405 8.46 9.55 22.44
CA ALA A 405 8.72 8.23 23.04
C ALA A 405 9.13 7.18 22.01
N GLN A 406 8.47 7.13 20.85
CA GLN A 406 8.83 6.20 19.80
C GLN A 406 10.16 6.59 19.15
N LEU A 407 10.38 7.88 18.91
CA LEU A 407 11.65 8.39 18.37
C LEU A 407 12.81 8.01 19.27
N GLN A 408 12.71 8.22 20.57
CA GLN A 408 13.74 7.81 21.53
C GLN A 408 13.98 6.30 21.47
N SER A 409 12.94 5.48 21.51
CA SER A 409 13.07 4.01 21.42
C SER A 409 13.73 3.57 20.11
N LEU A 410 13.45 4.25 19.00
CA LEU A 410 14.06 3.96 17.70
C LEU A 410 15.55 4.37 17.68
N LEU A 411 15.90 5.53 18.20
CA LEU A 411 17.30 5.97 18.30
C LEU A 411 18.12 5.03 19.18
N GLU A 412 17.57 4.61 20.31
CA GLU A 412 18.20 3.58 21.16
C GLU A 412 18.38 2.27 20.40
N TYR A 413 17.35 1.78 19.68
CA TYR A 413 17.45 0.58 18.84
C TYR A 413 18.54 0.72 17.76
N ILE A 414 18.60 1.84 17.06
CA ILE A 414 19.59 2.08 16.00
C ILE A 414 21.01 2.03 16.56
N LEU A 415 21.27 2.72 17.67
CA LEU A 415 22.60 2.94 18.21
C LEU A 415 23.06 1.84 19.18
N TYR A 416 22.18 0.92 19.58
CA TYR A 416 22.55 -0.17 20.48
C TYR A 416 23.21 -1.33 19.72
N PRO A 417 24.30 -1.90 20.26
CA PRO A 417 24.96 -3.06 19.67
C PRO A 417 24.03 -4.27 19.60
N GLU A 418 24.07 -4.96 18.49
CA GLU A 418 23.30 -6.19 18.30
C GLU A 418 23.98 -7.40 18.93
N PRO A 419 23.23 -8.46 19.30
CA PRO A 419 23.78 -9.74 19.69
C PRO A 419 24.69 -10.33 18.60
N GLU A 420 25.63 -11.20 19.03
CA GLU A 420 26.52 -11.89 18.09
C GLU A 420 25.72 -12.63 16.99
N GLY A 421 26.16 -12.47 15.74
CA GLY A 421 25.51 -13.05 14.57
C GLY A 421 24.45 -12.16 13.90
N VAL A 422 23.94 -11.13 14.56
CA VAL A 422 23.04 -10.14 13.95
C VAL A 422 23.87 -9.09 13.22
N LYS A 423 23.64 -8.97 11.92
CA LYS A 423 24.40 -8.09 11.01
C LYS A 423 23.53 -7.04 10.31
N TRP A 424 22.20 -7.17 10.42
CA TRP A 424 21.24 -6.35 9.71
C TRP A 424 20.22 -5.76 10.68
N LYS A 425 20.01 -4.44 10.60
CA LYS A 425 18.91 -3.74 11.25
C LYS A 425 17.91 -3.31 10.19
N PHE A 426 16.68 -3.78 10.30
CA PHE A 426 15.57 -3.34 9.44
C PHE A 426 14.69 -2.37 10.22
N ILE A 427 14.44 -1.21 9.64
CA ILE A 427 13.47 -0.24 10.12
C ILE A 427 12.33 -0.23 9.11
N THR A 428 11.12 -0.52 9.55
CA THR A 428 9.97 -0.56 8.66
C THR A 428 9.05 0.60 8.94
N SER A 429 8.67 1.30 7.90
CA SER A 429 7.75 2.44 7.93
C SER A 429 6.54 2.13 7.06
N SER A 430 5.34 2.52 7.45
CA SER A 430 4.20 2.38 6.53
C SER A 430 4.33 3.36 5.36
N VAL A 431 4.89 4.54 5.58
CA VAL A 431 5.09 5.58 4.55
C VAL A 431 6.55 5.68 4.08
N PRO A 432 6.82 6.12 2.83
CA PRO A 432 8.18 6.25 2.30
C PRO A 432 9.06 7.23 3.08
N PHE A 433 10.33 6.83 3.25
CA PHE A 433 11.34 7.64 3.92
C PHE A 433 11.97 8.68 2.99
N THR A 434 12.10 8.37 1.71
CA THR A 434 12.63 9.29 0.70
C THR A 434 11.67 10.45 0.41
N LYS A 435 12.26 11.61 0.09
CA LYS A 435 11.52 12.81 -0.35
C LYS A 435 11.30 12.87 -1.87
N ASN A 436 11.74 11.86 -2.63
CA ASN A 436 11.63 11.79 -4.08
C ASN A 436 10.19 11.57 -4.62
N TRP A 437 9.20 11.49 -3.74
CA TRP A 437 7.79 11.38 -4.11
C TRP A 437 7.16 12.77 -4.23
N HIS A 438 6.77 13.17 -5.46
CA HIS A 438 6.28 14.52 -5.75
C HIS A 438 4.79 14.72 -5.44
N ILE A 439 4.02 13.64 -5.36
CA ILE A 439 2.60 13.67 -5.01
C ILE A 439 2.45 13.14 -3.59
N GLY A 440 1.74 13.89 -2.72
CA GLY A 440 1.54 13.50 -1.32
C GLY A 440 2.81 13.52 -0.47
N THR A 441 3.84 14.27 -0.84
CA THR A 441 5.10 14.41 -0.09
C THR A 441 4.91 14.75 1.38
N PRO A 442 3.97 15.65 1.78
CA PRO A 442 3.75 15.95 3.19
C PRO A 442 3.29 14.77 4.03
N ASP A 443 2.67 13.78 3.43
CA ASP A 443 2.22 12.58 4.12
C ASP A 443 3.33 11.56 4.35
N THR A 444 4.44 11.68 3.63
CA THR A 444 5.66 10.87 3.79
C THR A 444 6.64 11.52 4.77
N TRP A 445 7.80 10.89 4.97
CA TRP A 445 8.90 11.50 5.72
C TRP A 445 9.43 12.81 5.12
N GLY A 446 9.08 13.11 3.87
CA GLY A 446 9.31 14.41 3.27
C GLY A 446 8.57 15.57 3.94
N GLY A 447 7.52 15.29 4.73
CA GLY A 447 6.81 16.26 5.58
C GLY A 447 7.44 16.48 6.97
N PHE A 448 8.49 15.71 7.35
CA PHE A 448 9.09 15.66 8.69
C PHE A 448 10.63 15.69 8.62
N LEU A 449 11.17 16.67 7.92
CA LEU A 449 12.57 16.69 7.52
C LEU A 449 13.56 16.71 8.69
N ASN A 450 13.24 17.38 9.80
CA ASN A 450 14.13 17.46 10.96
C ASN A 450 14.31 16.10 11.62
N GLU A 451 13.20 15.41 11.92
CA GLU A 451 13.21 14.08 12.51
C GLU A 451 13.83 13.04 11.56
N ARG A 452 13.54 13.16 10.23
CA ARG A 452 14.16 12.34 9.19
C ARG A 452 15.69 12.48 9.19
N HIS A 453 16.20 13.70 9.30
CA HIS A 453 17.63 13.98 9.30
C HIS A 453 18.32 13.40 10.55
N GLU A 454 17.70 13.52 11.73
CA GLU A 454 18.17 12.93 12.97
C GLU A 454 18.31 11.41 12.85
N LEU A 455 17.29 10.76 12.28
CA LEU A 455 17.31 9.31 12.04
C LEU A 455 18.37 8.89 11.03
N LEU A 456 18.56 9.62 9.92
CA LEU A 456 19.63 9.34 8.96
C LEU A 456 21.00 9.42 9.62
N SER A 457 21.24 10.44 10.43
CA SER A 457 22.49 10.64 11.15
C SER A 457 22.79 9.48 12.11
N ALA A 458 21.76 9.02 12.84
CA ALA A 458 21.87 7.86 13.72
C ALA A 458 22.14 6.55 12.94
N MET A 459 21.46 6.33 11.80
CA MET A 459 21.65 5.15 10.96
C MET A 459 23.05 5.10 10.34
N TRP A 460 23.57 6.20 9.81
CA TRP A 460 24.94 6.28 9.29
C TRP A 460 25.97 6.00 10.40
N ARG A 461 25.74 6.56 11.60
CA ARG A 461 26.59 6.28 12.76
C ARG A 461 26.57 4.80 13.13
N ALA A 462 25.41 4.17 13.16
CA ALA A 462 25.30 2.74 13.47
C ALA A 462 26.06 1.87 12.45
N GLU A 463 25.99 2.17 11.14
CA GLU A 463 26.76 1.46 10.13
C GLU A 463 28.28 1.62 10.34
N ARG A 464 28.74 2.83 10.68
CA ARG A 464 30.18 3.09 10.91
C ARG A 464 30.71 2.45 12.19
N ASP A 465 29.95 2.59 13.29
CA ASP A 465 30.47 2.27 14.63
C ASP A 465 30.17 0.82 15.04
N LEU A 466 29.02 0.28 14.64
CA LEU A 466 28.58 -1.05 15.06
C LEU A 466 28.89 -2.16 14.04
N GLY A 467 29.24 -1.79 12.81
CA GLY A 467 29.51 -2.76 11.74
C GLY A 467 28.28 -3.55 11.28
N VAL A 468 27.08 -3.01 11.51
CA VAL A 468 25.81 -3.52 11.02
C VAL A 468 25.41 -2.81 9.74
N ARG A 469 24.48 -3.38 8.96
CA ARG A 469 23.81 -2.67 7.86
C ARG A 469 22.41 -2.29 8.30
N VAL A 470 22.03 -1.05 7.98
CA VAL A 470 20.67 -0.54 8.22
C VAL A 470 19.92 -0.46 6.90
N VAL A 471 18.72 -1.02 6.87
CA VAL A 471 17.85 -1.06 5.69
C VAL A 471 16.46 -0.59 6.08
N LEU A 472 15.90 0.31 5.25
CA LEU A 472 14.54 0.80 5.38
C LEU A 472 13.63 0.00 4.44
N LEU A 473 12.46 -0.40 4.95
CA LEU A 473 11.37 -0.97 4.14
C LEU A 473 10.14 -0.09 4.34
N SER A 474 9.47 0.25 3.25
CA SER A 474 8.30 1.13 3.31
C SER A 474 7.16 0.67 2.39
N GLY A 475 5.96 1.22 2.62
CA GLY A 475 4.72 0.93 1.92
C GLY A 475 4.04 2.18 1.36
N ASP A 476 2.69 2.27 1.48
CA ASP A 476 1.78 3.35 1.10
C ASP A 476 1.69 3.57 -0.42
N ARG A 477 2.81 3.71 -1.10
CA ARG A 477 2.79 3.99 -2.55
C ARG A 477 2.39 2.75 -3.35
N HIS A 478 1.54 2.94 -4.33
CA HIS A 478 1.16 1.87 -5.26
C HIS A 478 2.18 1.67 -6.37
N GLU A 479 3.42 2.03 -6.11
CA GLU A 479 4.58 1.98 -6.99
C GLU A 479 5.78 1.43 -6.23
N PHE A 480 6.78 0.92 -6.94
CA PHE A 480 8.03 0.51 -6.32
C PHE A 480 9.12 1.54 -6.57
N ALA A 481 9.84 1.88 -5.52
CA ALA A 481 11.08 2.64 -5.61
C ALA A 481 12.16 2.07 -4.68
N ALA A 482 13.40 2.11 -5.14
CA ALA A 482 14.58 1.87 -4.32
C ALA A 482 15.43 3.13 -4.29
N THR A 483 15.76 3.60 -3.10
CA THR A 483 16.52 4.84 -2.85
C THR A 483 17.74 4.54 -2.00
N ARG A 484 18.82 5.28 -2.22
CA ARG A 484 20.04 5.25 -1.41
C ARG A 484 20.29 6.61 -0.78
N PHE A 485 20.63 6.63 0.50
CA PHE A 485 21.01 7.81 1.27
C PHE A 485 22.51 7.73 1.59
N PRO A 486 23.37 8.43 0.82
CA PRO A 486 24.81 8.40 1.01
C PRO A 486 25.21 9.01 2.35
N ASP A 487 26.18 8.39 3.02
CA ASP A 487 26.76 8.97 4.24
C ASP A 487 27.66 10.16 3.87
N PRO A 488 27.36 11.40 4.30
CA PRO A 488 28.11 12.59 3.93
C PRO A 488 29.56 12.59 4.43
N ILE A 489 29.85 11.90 5.55
CA ILE A 489 31.21 11.78 6.09
C ILE A 489 32.06 10.88 5.20
N LEU A 490 31.53 9.74 4.76
CA LEU A 490 32.25 8.86 3.85
C LEU A 490 32.38 9.49 2.45
N ALA A 491 31.41 10.29 2.05
CA ALA A 491 31.42 11.03 0.79
C ALA A 491 32.60 12.02 0.69
N SER A 492 32.90 12.72 1.76
CA SER A 492 33.97 13.72 1.79
C SER A 492 35.39 13.12 1.85
N THR A 493 35.52 11.85 2.27
CA THR A 493 36.83 11.18 2.48
C THR A 493 37.22 10.22 1.35
N SER A 494 36.31 9.97 0.41
CA SER A 494 36.49 8.98 -0.66
C SER A 494 36.80 9.66 -2.00
N THR A 495 37.61 8.99 -2.86
CA THR A 495 37.75 9.41 -4.26
C THR A 495 36.41 9.23 -5.00
N PRO A 496 36.09 10.04 -6.02
CA PRO A 496 34.81 9.94 -6.73
C PRO A 496 34.47 8.54 -7.26
N GLU A 497 35.47 7.72 -7.57
CA GLU A 497 35.29 6.33 -8.05
C GLU A 497 34.89 5.34 -6.95
N SER A 498 35.34 5.56 -5.70
CA SER A 498 34.96 4.71 -4.55
C SER A 498 33.59 5.04 -4.00
N PHE A 499 33.08 6.26 -4.31
CA PHE A 499 31.79 6.76 -3.84
C PHE A 499 30.60 6.25 -4.67
N SER A 500 30.83 5.86 -5.90
CA SER A 500 29.81 5.34 -6.82
C SER A 500 29.55 3.84 -6.67
N GLY A 501 30.23 3.16 -5.73
CA GLY A 501 30.02 1.73 -5.49
C GLY A 501 28.57 1.41 -5.06
N PRO A 502 27.94 0.36 -5.64
CA PRO A 502 26.53 0.01 -5.41
C PRO A 502 26.24 -0.58 -4.01
N GLY A 503 26.88 -0.15 -2.96
CA GLY A 503 26.73 -0.78 -1.64
C GLY A 503 26.94 0.12 -0.44
N THR A 504 27.27 1.40 -0.61
CA THR A 504 27.50 2.33 0.50
C THR A 504 26.26 3.15 0.83
N GLY A 505 26.06 3.49 2.12
CA GLY A 505 24.95 4.27 2.63
C GLY A 505 23.69 3.45 2.94
N ILE A 506 22.72 4.10 3.53
CA ILE A 506 21.43 3.52 3.90
C ILE A 506 20.61 3.29 2.63
N HIS A 507 19.83 2.21 2.61
CA HIS A 507 18.98 1.86 1.48
C HIS A 507 17.54 1.72 1.92
N GLU A 508 16.63 2.26 1.12
CA GLU A 508 15.19 2.08 1.25
C GLU A 508 14.64 1.29 0.06
N PHE A 509 13.73 0.36 0.36
CA PHE A 509 12.91 -0.35 -0.62
C PHE A 509 11.43 -0.12 -0.27
N CYS A 510 10.76 0.74 -1.04
CA CYS A 510 9.34 0.97 -0.96
C CYS A 510 8.63 0.01 -1.89
N ALA A 511 7.82 -0.91 -1.36
CA ALA A 511 7.16 -1.95 -2.14
C ALA A 511 5.66 -2.01 -1.83
N GLY A 512 4.86 -1.71 -2.83
CA GLY A 512 3.41 -1.81 -2.87
C GLY A 512 2.87 -1.55 -4.27
N PRO A 513 1.59 -1.82 -4.51
CA PRO A 513 0.66 -2.52 -3.65
C PRO A 513 0.79 -4.05 -3.80
N LEU A 514 0.38 -4.82 -2.78
CA LEU A 514 0.23 -6.26 -2.96
C LEU A 514 -1.03 -6.60 -3.78
N SER A 515 -2.12 -5.85 -3.59
CA SER A 515 -3.38 -6.05 -4.34
C SER A 515 -4.17 -4.74 -4.45
N GLN A 516 -3.73 -3.83 -5.31
CA GLN A 516 -4.38 -2.54 -5.55
C GLN A 516 -4.05 -2.07 -6.98
N PHE A 517 -4.62 -0.95 -7.43
CA PHE A 517 -4.23 -0.34 -8.71
C PHE A 517 -2.97 0.52 -8.54
N TYR A 518 -2.29 0.81 -9.64
CA TYR A 518 -1.25 1.82 -9.74
C TYR A 518 -1.75 3.04 -10.53
N LEU A 519 -1.15 4.20 -10.23
CA LEU A 519 -1.52 5.43 -10.93
C LEU A 519 -0.93 5.44 -12.36
N PRO A 520 -1.66 5.96 -13.34
CA PRO A 520 -1.16 6.10 -14.72
C PRO A 520 -0.16 7.25 -14.89
N VAL A 521 0.22 7.89 -13.81
CA VAL A 521 1.18 9.00 -13.76
C VAL A 521 2.39 8.62 -12.91
N ARG A 522 3.55 9.14 -13.26
CA ARG A 522 4.78 8.87 -12.52
C ARG A 522 4.92 9.87 -11.39
N THR A 523 5.08 9.36 -10.17
CA THR A 523 5.06 10.17 -8.95
C THR A 523 6.41 10.26 -8.25
N TYR A 524 7.41 9.51 -8.74
CA TYR A 524 8.74 9.43 -8.17
C TYR A 524 9.81 9.88 -9.17
N SER A 525 10.68 10.79 -8.76
CA SER A 525 11.95 11.13 -9.44
C SER A 525 12.93 11.71 -8.44
N GLN A 526 14.22 11.55 -8.72
CA GLN A 526 15.27 12.11 -7.87
C GLN A 526 15.24 13.63 -7.91
N GLU A 527 15.17 14.26 -6.73
CA GLU A 527 15.20 15.73 -6.60
C GLU A 527 16.63 16.27 -6.43
N ASP A 528 17.45 15.59 -5.63
CA ASP A 528 18.79 16.04 -5.27
C ASP A 528 19.77 14.85 -5.12
N ILE A 529 20.94 15.12 -4.57
CA ILE A 529 22.01 14.13 -4.36
C ILE A 529 21.96 13.44 -2.98
N GLU A 530 21.04 13.83 -2.10
CA GLU A 530 20.88 13.22 -0.78
C GLU A 530 20.08 11.92 -0.87
N ASP A 531 19.05 11.92 -1.72
CA ASP A 531 18.16 10.79 -1.97
C ASP A 531 18.38 10.26 -3.39
N ILE A 532 19.36 9.38 -3.55
CA ILE A 532 19.75 8.85 -4.88
C ILE A 532 18.78 7.74 -5.30
N ALA A 533 18.08 7.96 -6.41
CA ALA A 533 17.20 6.96 -7.01
C ALA A 533 18.01 5.79 -7.61
N ILE A 534 17.77 4.56 -7.14
CA ILE A 534 18.39 3.34 -7.67
C ILE A 534 17.51 2.71 -8.73
N LYS A 535 16.23 2.55 -8.42
CA LYS A 535 15.26 1.89 -9.28
C LYS A 535 13.86 2.42 -9.02
N TYR A 536 13.09 2.55 -10.11
CA TYR A 536 11.68 2.89 -10.06
C TYR A 536 10.89 1.96 -10.98
N VAL A 537 9.80 1.38 -10.47
CA VAL A 537 8.88 0.49 -11.21
C VAL A 537 7.46 0.84 -10.82
N PRO A 538 6.78 1.71 -11.59
CA PRO A 538 5.43 2.17 -11.27
C PRO A 538 4.37 1.13 -11.58
N ASP A 539 4.50 0.40 -12.69
CA ASP A 539 3.44 -0.43 -13.25
C ASP A 539 3.25 -1.75 -12.47
N GLY A 540 2.06 -2.33 -12.56
CA GLY A 540 1.69 -3.61 -11.95
C GLY A 540 0.78 -3.46 -10.73
N ASN A 541 -0.20 -4.37 -10.62
CA ASN A 541 -1.22 -4.35 -9.56
C ASN A 541 -0.85 -5.20 -8.34
N SER A 542 0.20 -6.01 -8.45
CA SER A 542 0.70 -6.85 -7.36
C SER A 542 2.22 -6.75 -7.31
N LYS A 543 2.74 -6.12 -6.26
CA LYS A 543 4.18 -5.98 -6.03
C LYS A 543 4.55 -6.44 -4.64
N PHE A 544 5.64 -7.17 -4.52
CA PHE A 544 6.25 -7.51 -3.23
C PHE A 544 7.77 -7.69 -3.34
N GLY A 545 8.46 -7.37 -2.27
CA GLY A 545 9.88 -7.65 -2.11
C GLY A 545 10.09 -9.01 -1.45
N SER A 546 10.95 -9.84 -2.01
CA SER A 546 11.48 -11.04 -1.35
C SER A 546 12.91 -10.77 -0.91
N ILE A 547 13.14 -10.75 0.39
CA ILE A 547 14.43 -10.47 1.00
C ILE A 547 15.05 -11.78 1.49
N SER A 548 16.27 -12.05 1.06
CA SER A 548 17.04 -13.22 1.54
C SER A 548 18.40 -12.79 2.07
N ILE A 549 18.74 -13.24 3.27
CA ILE A 549 20.02 -12.98 3.92
C ILE A 549 20.74 -14.31 4.09
N ALA A 550 22.04 -14.32 3.79
CA ALA A 550 22.92 -15.44 4.08
C ALA A 550 24.26 -14.90 4.60
N THR A 551 24.79 -15.54 5.63
CA THR A 551 26.08 -15.22 6.21
C THR A 551 27.04 -16.38 5.98
N ASP A 552 28.11 -16.11 5.25
CA ASP A 552 29.14 -17.07 4.87
C ASP A 552 30.50 -16.62 5.40
N LYS A 553 31.45 -17.55 5.49
CA LYS A 553 32.86 -17.23 5.76
C LYS A 553 33.62 -17.06 4.43
N VAL A 554 34.18 -15.86 4.23
CA VAL A 554 35.03 -15.54 3.08
C VAL A 554 36.40 -15.16 3.61
N ASN A 555 37.43 -15.90 3.24
CA ASN A 555 38.82 -15.69 3.73
C ASN A 555 38.94 -15.68 5.27
N GLY A 556 38.12 -16.47 5.97
CA GLY A 556 38.09 -16.55 7.43
C GLY A 556 37.24 -15.50 8.12
N GLU A 557 36.75 -14.49 7.43
CA GLU A 557 35.85 -13.44 7.94
C GLU A 557 34.39 -13.76 7.61
N GLU A 558 33.48 -13.45 8.53
CA GLU A 558 32.03 -13.58 8.29
C GLU A 558 31.53 -12.41 7.45
N VAL A 559 31.06 -12.71 6.25
CA VAL A 559 30.42 -11.78 5.33
C VAL A 559 28.93 -12.14 5.22
N SER A 560 28.07 -11.20 5.51
CA SER A 560 26.62 -11.38 5.35
C SER A 560 26.14 -10.63 4.11
N ARG A 561 25.38 -11.33 3.28
CA ARG A 561 24.81 -10.79 2.05
C ARG A 561 23.30 -10.82 2.12
N MET A 562 22.68 -9.68 1.80
CA MET A 562 21.26 -9.55 1.58
C MET A 562 21.00 -9.43 0.08
N ASN A 563 20.03 -10.20 -0.43
CA ASN A 563 19.50 -10.02 -1.77
C ASN A 563 18.02 -9.60 -1.65
N TYR A 564 17.69 -8.51 -2.30
CA TYR A 564 16.34 -8.02 -2.48
C TYR A 564 15.88 -8.37 -3.91
N SER A 565 14.79 -9.13 -4.04
CA SER A 565 14.15 -9.46 -5.33
C SER A 565 12.77 -8.83 -5.38
N LEU A 566 12.53 -7.96 -6.37
CA LEU A 566 11.22 -7.38 -6.64
C LEU A 566 10.41 -8.29 -7.54
N TYR A 567 9.23 -8.67 -7.09
CA TYR A 567 8.23 -9.36 -7.89
C TYR A 567 7.10 -8.40 -8.27
N VAL A 568 6.72 -8.42 -9.55
CA VAL A 568 5.57 -7.68 -10.10
C VAL A 568 4.69 -8.66 -10.85
N ASP A 569 3.41 -8.72 -10.48
CA ASP A 569 2.42 -9.64 -11.05
C ASP A 569 2.93 -11.09 -11.18
N GLY A 570 3.65 -11.55 -10.14
CA GLY A 570 4.19 -12.90 -10.01
C GLY A 570 5.49 -13.19 -10.76
N LYS A 571 6.14 -12.17 -11.33
CA LYS A 571 7.44 -12.30 -12.03
C LYS A 571 8.51 -11.50 -11.31
N GLU A 572 9.70 -12.08 -11.14
CA GLU A 572 10.87 -11.32 -10.68
C GLU A 572 11.30 -10.35 -11.79
N VAL A 573 11.29 -9.05 -11.49
CA VAL A 573 11.59 -8.00 -12.47
C VAL A 573 12.90 -7.25 -12.17
N TRP A 574 13.38 -7.34 -10.93
CA TRP A 574 14.60 -6.67 -10.50
C TRP A 574 15.20 -7.33 -9.26
N ARG A 575 16.53 -7.30 -9.18
CA ARG A 575 17.29 -7.80 -8.03
C ARG A 575 18.39 -6.82 -7.64
N TYR A 576 18.62 -6.70 -6.33
CA TYR A 576 19.69 -5.87 -5.77
C TYR A 576 20.33 -6.56 -4.59
N SER A 577 21.66 -6.40 -4.46
CA SER A 577 22.42 -7.08 -3.40
C SER A 577 23.18 -6.08 -2.56
N LEU A 578 23.12 -6.27 -1.25
CA LEU A 578 23.93 -5.56 -0.25
C LEU A 578 24.79 -6.55 0.52
N VAL A 579 25.94 -6.09 0.99
CA VAL A 579 26.83 -6.87 1.84
C VAL A 579 27.12 -6.09 3.11
N THR A 580 27.39 -6.80 4.21
CA THR A 580 27.84 -6.15 5.44
C THR A 580 29.19 -5.50 5.20
N PRO A 581 29.44 -4.31 5.78
CA PRO A 581 30.74 -3.67 5.70
C PRO A 581 31.82 -4.59 6.29
N LEU A 582 32.94 -4.71 5.62
CA LEU A 582 34.17 -5.26 6.18
C LEU A 582 34.75 -4.19 7.10
N VAL A 583 34.31 -4.14 8.36
CA VAL A 583 34.85 -3.19 9.34
C VAL A 583 36.17 -3.72 9.88
N LYS A 584 37.28 -3.16 9.41
CA LYS A 584 38.50 -3.18 10.23
C LYS A 584 38.14 -2.46 11.53
N LYS A 585 38.24 -3.18 12.70
CA LYS A 585 37.97 -2.63 14.02
C LYS A 585 38.69 -1.29 14.16
N ARG A 586 37.99 -0.17 14.02
CA ARG A 586 38.45 1.14 14.49
C ARG A 586 38.17 1.22 15.97
N ARG A 587 39.12 1.69 16.73
CA ARG A 587 38.89 2.01 18.15
C ARG A 587 37.73 3.01 18.24
N PRO A 588 36.81 2.83 19.21
CA PRO A 588 35.79 3.83 19.46
C PRO A 588 36.45 5.19 19.73
N LEU A 589 36.00 6.23 19.05
CA LEU A 589 36.38 7.60 19.40
C LEU A 589 35.70 7.97 20.72
N PRO A 590 36.37 8.72 21.61
CA PRO A 590 35.76 9.15 22.85
C PRO A 590 34.51 9.99 22.60
N PRO A 591 33.46 9.86 23.43
CA PRO A 591 32.30 10.70 23.35
C PRO A 591 32.67 12.17 23.58
N GLY A 592 32.36 13.07 22.68
CA GLY A 592 32.49 14.51 22.83
C GLY A 592 33.24 15.29 21.75
N GLU A 593 34.02 14.62 20.87
CA GLU A 593 34.76 15.36 19.83
C GLU A 593 34.01 15.55 18.50
N LEU A 594 32.85 14.93 18.30
CA LEU A 594 32.10 14.95 17.03
C LEU A 594 30.91 15.91 17.01
N GLU A 595 30.51 16.47 18.14
CA GLU A 595 29.30 17.31 18.19
C GLU A 595 29.52 18.74 17.63
N MET A 596 30.74 19.27 17.62
CA MET A 596 30.98 20.66 17.22
C MET A 596 31.15 20.88 15.71
N ASP A 597 31.72 19.95 14.97
CA ASP A 597 32.01 20.15 13.54
C ASP A 597 30.83 19.94 12.59
N ILE A 598 29.80 19.19 13.04
CA ILE A 598 28.64 18.85 12.18
C ILE A 598 27.59 19.94 12.23
N VAL A 599 27.32 20.54 13.39
CA VAL A 599 26.29 21.57 13.56
C VAL A 599 26.62 22.84 12.77
N ASP A 600 27.87 23.30 12.79
CA ASP A 600 28.26 24.54 12.12
C ASP A 600 28.36 24.43 10.58
N SER A 601 28.71 23.24 10.07
CA SER A 601 28.76 23.00 8.62
C SER A 601 27.38 22.91 7.96
N TRP A 602 26.35 22.54 8.68
CA TRP A 602 24.99 22.36 8.18
C TRP A 602 24.11 23.59 8.37
N ALA A 603 24.29 24.35 9.45
CA ALA A 603 23.56 25.58 9.70
C ALA A 603 23.75 26.60 8.55
N SER A 604 24.98 26.75 8.05
CA SER A 604 25.28 27.65 6.93
C SER A 604 24.72 27.19 5.57
N ARG A 605 24.49 25.89 5.39
CA ARG A 605 23.84 25.34 4.17
C ARG A 605 22.32 25.41 4.25
N PHE A 606 21.75 25.33 5.44
CA PHE A 606 20.29 25.34 5.66
C PHE A 606 19.68 26.73 5.39
N GLU A 607 20.39 27.84 5.69
CA GLU A 607 19.92 29.20 5.38
C GLU A 607 19.77 29.44 3.87
N GLY A 608 20.67 28.89 3.05
CA GLY A 608 20.55 28.98 1.59
C GLY A 608 19.38 28.19 1.01
N TRP A 609 19.01 27.10 1.66
CA TRP A 609 18.00 26.13 1.19
C TRP A 609 16.57 26.60 1.47
N THR A 610 16.32 27.18 2.64
CA THR A 610 14.99 27.72 3.00
C THR A 610 14.58 28.89 2.11
N LEU A 611 15.54 29.69 1.63
CA LEU A 611 15.27 30.75 0.66
C LEU A 611 14.87 30.18 -0.72
N HIS A 612 15.56 29.14 -1.20
CA HIS A 612 15.31 28.56 -2.53
C HIS A 612 14.00 27.75 -2.58
N ALA A 613 13.64 27.07 -1.50
CA ALA A 613 12.36 26.37 -1.37
C ALA A 613 11.17 27.35 -1.30
N ARG A 614 11.31 28.47 -0.59
CA ARG A 614 10.30 29.55 -0.56
C ARG A 614 10.07 30.19 -1.92
N GLU A 615 11.12 30.41 -2.71
CA GLU A 615 10.98 30.96 -4.08
C GLU A 615 10.27 29.99 -5.02
N LYS A 616 10.61 28.69 -5.02
CA LYS A 616 9.97 27.69 -5.88
C LYS A 616 8.50 27.44 -5.50
N LEU A 617 8.18 27.34 -4.20
CA LEU A 617 6.79 27.21 -3.74
C LEU A 617 5.95 28.44 -4.08
N GLY A 618 6.51 29.64 -3.98
CA GLY A 618 5.85 30.88 -4.39
C GLY A 618 5.59 30.97 -5.91
N LEU A 619 6.44 30.35 -6.73
CA LEU A 619 6.24 30.30 -8.19
C LEU A 619 5.13 29.32 -8.58
N VAL A 620 5.12 28.14 -7.98
CA VAL A 620 4.08 27.11 -8.21
C VAL A 620 2.71 27.63 -7.76
N TRP A 621 2.64 28.33 -6.62
CA TRP A 621 1.39 28.90 -6.12
C TRP A 621 0.83 29.97 -7.07
N ARG A 622 1.68 30.85 -7.60
CA ARG A 622 1.27 31.86 -8.60
C ARG A 622 0.76 31.25 -9.91
N VAL A 623 1.36 30.16 -10.38
CA VAL A 623 0.88 29.47 -11.59
C VAL A 623 -0.50 28.85 -11.34
N ILE A 624 -0.73 28.27 -10.17
CA ILE A 624 -2.02 27.68 -9.79
C ILE A 624 -3.11 28.75 -9.65
N GLU A 625 -2.83 29.89 -9.03
CA GLU A 625 -3.76 31.02 -8.95
C GLU A 625 -4.12 31.57 -10.34
N THR A 626 -3.13 31.72 -11.21
CA THR A 626 -3.36 32.21 -12.58
C THR A 626 -4.23 31.25 -13.39
N CYS A 627 -3.97 29.93 -13.29
CA CYS A 627 -4.81 28.91 -13.95
C CYS A 627 -6.23 28.86 -13.37
N TRP A 628 -6.39 29.11 -12.08
CA TRP A 628 -7.70 29.13 -11.43
C TRP A 628 -8.54 30.34 -11.84
N ASP A 629 -7.93 31.52 -11.91
CA ASP A 629 -8.59 32.75 -12.38
C ASP A 629 -9.00 32.68 -13.85
N GLU A 630 -8.19 32.04 -14.68
CA GLU A 630 -8.56 31.77 -16.09
C GLU A 630 -9.71 30.79 -16.22
N MET A 631 -9.77 29.73 -15.41
CA MET A 631 -10.90 28.78 -15.41
C MET A 631 -12.21 29.42 -14.94
N ILE A 632 -12.16 30.34 -13.97
CA ILE A 632 -13.35 31.07 -13.50
C ILE A 632 -13.87 32.04 -14.59
N LYS A 633 -12.97 32.62 -15.40
CA LYS A 633 -13.35 33.47 -16.54
C LYS A 633 -14.00 32.72 -17.70
N ILE A 634 -13.64 31.44 -17.90
CA ILE A 634 -14.22 30.58 -18.96
C ILE A 634 -15.57 30.00 -18.52
N GLY A 635 -15.85 29.93 -17.22
CA GLY A 635 -17.09 29.40 -16.65
C GLY A 635 -18.21 30.46 -16.45
N ARG A 636 -17.95 31.73 -16.78
CA ARG A 636 -18.92 32.82 -16.88
C ARG A 636 -19.17 33.17 -18.34
#